data_95071a8d2b40c75156fdb8a080dd29d0
#
_entry.id   95071a8d2b40c75156fdb8a080dd29d0
#
_cell.length_a   1.000
_cell.length_b   1.000
_cell.length_c   1.000
_cell.angle_alpha   90.00
_cell.angle_beta   90.00
_cell.angle_gamma   90.00
#
_symmetry.space_group_name_H-M   'P 1'
#
loop_
_entity.id
_entity.type
_entity.pdbx_description
1 polymer ?
#
loop_
_entity_poly.entity_id
_entity_poly.type
_entity_poly.pdbx_seq_one_letter_code
_entity_poly.pdbx_strand_id
1 'polypeptide(L)'
;CRDKQAVKLYATALRERLGNDAVMAVISEAPQKDPEDIQALYLGETKRKKLLNEFLIPAQSENEEHRDKAFRKVEMLVVCDMLLTGFDAPILQALYLDKKLLNHTLLQTIARVNRPYNELKGHGLVLDYYGIFDDLNEALNYRPDELGDVAFPFDTIR
;
A
#
# COMPACT_ATOMS: atom_id res chain seq x y z
N CYS A 1 3.48 -1.76 7.34
CA CYS A 1 3.60 -2.44 8.66
C CYS A 1 4.79 -1.89 9.43
N ARG A 2 4.77 -2.06 10.75
CA ARG A 2 5.79 -1.56 11.67
C ARG A 2 7.17 -2.13 11.39
N ASP A 3 7.26 -3.44 11.20
CA ASP A 3 8.50 -4.19 10.98
C ASP A 3 8.24 -5.45 10.11
N LYS A 4 9.29 -6.20 9.80
CA LYS A 4 9.21 -7.41 8.97
C LYS A 4 8.42 -8.54 9.65
N GLN A 5 8.44 -8.63 10.99
CA GLN A 5 7.66 -9.61 11.74
C GLN A 5 6.16 -9.31 11.62
N ALA A 6 5.78 -8.03 11.70
CA ALA A 6 4.40 -7.61 11.45
C ALA A 6 3.97 -7.94 10.02
N VAL A 7 4.84 -7.74 9.01
CA VAL A 7 4.55 -8.16 7.63
C VAL A 7 4.26 -9.65 7.55
N LYS A 8 5.10 -10.48 8.18
CA LYS A 8 4.89 -11.93 8.22
C LYS A 8 3.54 -12.29 8.86
N LEU A 9 3.24 -11.71 10.02
CA LEU A 9 2.00 -11.97 10.75
C LEU A 9 0.78 -11.62 9.89
N TYR A 10 0.74 -10.40 9.35
CA TYR A 10 -0.39 -9.96 8.53
C TYR A 10 -0.48 -10.74 7.22
N ALA A 11 0.63 -10.98 6.54
CA ALA A 11 0.61 -11.75 5.30
C ALA A 11 0.10 -13.17 5.51
N THR A 12 0.47 -13.83 6.62
CA THR A 12 -0.02 -15.16 6.97
C THR A 12 -1.52 -15.14 7.22
N ALA A 13 -1.99 -14.26 8.12
CA ALA A 13 -3.40 -14.16 8.47
C ALA A 13 -4.30 -13.77 7.29
N LEU A 14 -3.80 -12.92 6.39
CA LEU A 14 -4.54 -12.50 5.19
C LEU A 14 -4.57 -13.61 4.14
N ARG A 15 -3.49 -14.36 3.96
CA ARG A 15 -3.45 -15.51 3.05
C ARG A 15 -4.41 -16.62 3.44
N GLU A 16 -4.60 -16.86 4.74
CA GLU A 16 -5.59 -17.82 5.24
C GLU A 16 -7.02 -17.43 4.85
N ARG A 17 -7.31 -16.14 4.70
CA ARG A 17 -8.64 -15.61 4.38
C ARG A 17 -8.88 -15.38 2.90
N LEU A 18 -7.87 -14.87 2.19
CA LEU A 18 -7.98 -14.40 0.81
C LEU A 18 -7.33 -15.36 -0.21
N GLY A 19 -6.54 -16.32 0.28
CA GLY A 19 -5.72 -17.21 -0.55
C GLY A 19 -4.28 -16.74 -0.69
N ASN A 20 -3.38 -17.69 -0.92
CA ASN A 20 -1.94 -17.45 -0.96
C ASN A 20 -1.51 -16.51 -2.09
N ASP A 21 -2.21 -16.57 -3.22
CA ASP A 21 -1.87 -15.79 -4.41
C ASP A 21 -2.38 -14.34 -4.34
N ALA A 22 -3.41 -14.09 -3.51
CA ALA A 22 -4.01 -12.76 -3.37
C ALA A 22 -3.15 -11.80 -2.54
N VAL A 23 -2.24 -12.30 -1.70
CA VAL A 23 -1.47 -11.50 -0.75
C VAL A 23 0.02 -11.60 -0.98
N MET A 24 0.64 -10.49 -1.35
CA MET A 24 2.08 -10.37 -1.57
C MET A 24 2.75 -9.62 -0.41
N ALA A 25 3.69 -10.27 0.25
CA ALA A 25 4.60 -9.59 1.19
C ALA A 25 5.77 -8.96 0.43
N VAL A 26 6.07 -7.69 0.71
CA VAL A 26 7.19 -6.97 0.09
C VAL A 26 8.06 -6.36 1.18
N ILE A 27 9.24 -6.92 1.36
CA ILE A 27 10.23 -6.50 2.34
C ILE A 27 11.61 -6.34 1.69
N SER A 28 12.46 -5.55 2.32
CA SER A 28 13.88 -5.47 1.95
C SER A 28 14.60 -6.76 2.35
N GLU A 29 15.36 -7.33 1.42
CA GLU A 29 16.11 -8.56 1.66
C GLU A 29 17.43 -8.23 2.36
N ALA A 30 17.65 -8.84 3.53
CA ALA A 30 18.87 -8.72 4.32
C ALA A 30 19.27 -10.10 4.91
N PRO A 31 19.76 -11.04 4.05
CA PRO A 31 19.97 -12.44 4.44
C PRO A 31 20.88 -12.65 5.65
N GLN A 32 21.83 -11.73 5.85
CA GLN A 32 22.76 -11.80 6.98
C GLN A 32 22.18 -11.32 8.34
N LYS A 33 21.01 -10.63 8.28
CA LYS A 33 20.39 -10.00 9.45
C LYS A 33 19.02 -10.58 9.78
N ASP A 34 18.33 -11.06 8.76
CA ASP A 34 16.97 -11.56 8.91
C ASP A 34 16.97 -13.04 9.28
N PRO A 35 16.16 -13.48 10.27
CA PRO A 35 15.99 -14.88 10.59
C PRO A 35 15.34 -15.67 9.44
N GLU A 36 15.48 -16.98 9.43
CA GLU A 36 15.05 -17.86 8.32
C GLU A 36 13.57 -17.72 7.99
N ASP A 37 12.73 -17.52 8.98
CA ASP A 37 11.28 -17.35 8.81
C ASP A 37 10.90 -16.05 8.12
N ILE A 38 11.74 -15.02 8.21
CA ILE A 38 11.62 -13.78 7.44
C ILE A 38 12.20 -13.95 6.04
N GLN A 39 13.31 -14.66 5.91
CA GLN A 39 13.90 -14.97 4.60
C GLN A 39 12.95 -15.76 3.71
N ALA A 40 12.05 -16.56 4.28
CA ALA A 40 11.01 -17.27 3.55
C ALA A 40 10.01 -16.33 2.82
N LEU A 41 9.97 -15.05 3.17
CA LEU A 41 9.17 -14.04 2.48
C LEU A 41 9.89 -13.39 1.28
N TYR A 42 11.15 -13.68 1.08
CA TYR A 42 11.93 -13.08 -0.01
C TYR A 42 11.41 -13.55 -1.37
N LEU A 43 11.27 -12.61 -2.27
CA LEU A 43 10.75 -12.89 -3.61
C LEU A 43 11.85 -12.87 -4.68
N GLY A 44 12.99 -12.28 -4.39
CA GLY A 44 13.96 -11.91 -5.40
C GLY A 44 13.45 -10.80 -6.33
N GLU A 45 14.37 -10.09 -6.96
CA GLU A 45 14.02 -8.89 -7.74
C GLU A 45 13.09 -9.18 -8.93
N THR A 46 13.39 -10.22 -9.69
CA THR A 46 12.63 -10.56 -10.91
C THR A 46 11.20 -10.94 -10.60
N LYS A 47 10.99 -11.82 -9.61
CA LYS A 47 9.65 -12.26 -9.19
C LYS A 47 8.86 -11.09 -8.58
N ARG A 48 9.52 -10.28 -7.77
CA ARG A 48 8.92 -9.07 -7.17
C ARG A 48 8.43 -8.09 -8.25
N LYS A 49 9.26 -7.77 -9.25
CA LYS A 49 8.86 -6.89 -10.36
C LYS A 49 7.67 -7.45 -11.13
N LYS A 50 7.68 -8.75 -11.43
CA LYS A 50 6.58 -9.41 -12.13
C LYS A 50 5.26 -9.28 -11.36
N LEU A 51 5.25 -9.62 -10.07
CA LEU A 51 4.04 -9.57 -9.24
C LEU A 51 3.55 -8.13 -9.01
N LEU A 52 4.46 -7.15 -8.88
CA LEU A 52 4.07 -5.75 -8.80
C LEU A 52 3.42 -5.26 -10.11
N ASN A 53 3.93 -5.68 -11.26
CA ASN A 53 3.29 -5.38 -12.55
C ASN A 53 1.91 -6.04 -12.67
N GLU A 54 1.75 -7.27 -12.20
CA GLU A 54 0.44 -7.95 -12.15
C GLU A 54 -0.53 -7.22 -11.22
N PHE A 55 -0.06 -6.69 -10.09
CA PHE A 55 -0.86 -5.88 -9.17
C PHE A 55 -1.39 -4.59 -9.82
N LEU A 56 -0.66 -4.01 -10.76
CA LEU A 56 -1.06 -2.77 -11.46
C LEU A 56 -2.10 -3.00 -12.55
N ILE A 57 -2.40 -4.24 -12.93
CA ILE A 57 -3.41 -4.54 -13.95
C ILE A 57 -4.81 -4.36 -13.35
N PRO A 58 -5.70 -3.56 -13.97
CA PRO A 58 -7.07 -3.42 -13.50
C PRO A 58 -7.84 -4.75 -13.55
N ALA A 59 -8.67 -5.01 -12.52
CA ALA A 59 -9.50 -6.22 -12.48
C ALA A 59 -10.55 -6.27 -13.62
N GLN A 60 -10.88 -5.12 -14.21
CA GLN A 60 -11.80 -4.96 -15.34
C GLN A 60 -11.01 -4.36 -16.52
N SER A 61 -10.12 -5.12 -17.11
CA SER A 61 -9.49 -4.71 -18.36
C SER A 61 -10.45 -5.01 -19.52
N GLU A 62 -10.84 -3.99 -20.28
CA GLU A 62 -11.67 -4.15 -21.49
C GLU A 62 -10.89 -4.78 -22.65
N ASN A 63 -9.58 -4.85 -22.56
CA ASN A 63 -8.75 -5.47 -23.58
C ASN A 63 -8.85 -7.01 -23.52
N GLU A 64 -9.25 -7.63 -24.64
CA GLU A 64 -9.37 -9.09 -24.77
C GLU A 64 -8.06 -9.82 -24.43
N GLU A 65 -6.91 -9.21 -24.74
CA GLU A 65 -5.58 -9.76 -24.42
C GLU A 65 -5.31 -9.85 -22.90
N HIS A 66 -6.08 -9.10 -22.10
CA HIS A 66 -6.00 -9.08 -20.63
C HIS A 66 -7.21 -9.75 -19.96
N ARG A 67 -8.24 -10.14 -20.72
CA ARG A 67 -9.42 -10.83 -20.19
C ARG A 67 -9.09 -12.17 -19.54
N ASP A 68 -8.17 -12.95 -20.15
CA ASP A 68 -7.68 -14.19 -19.55
C ASP A 68 -6.73 -13.94 -18.35
N LYS A 69 -6.20 -12.69 -18.23
CA LYS A 69 -5.41 -12.21 -17.09
C LYS A 69 -6.23 -11.38 -16.11
N ALA A 70 -7.53 -11.21 -16.35
CA ALA A 70 -8.43 -10.38 -15.55
C ALA A 70 -8.65 -10.92 -14.12
N PHE A 71 -8.14 -12.11 -13.81
CA PHE A 71 -7.97 -12.56 -12.45
C PHE A 71 -6.70 -11.91 -11.90
N ARG A 72 -6.90 -10.76 -11.26
CA ARG A 72 -5.84 -10.14 -10.46
C ARG A 72 -5.38 -11.16 -9.43
N LYS A 73 -4.19 -11.70 -9.65
CA LYS A 73 -3.65 -12.71 -8.76
C LYS A 73 -3.29 -12.08 -7.41
N VAL A 74 -2.76 -10.85 -7.43
CA VAL A 74 -2.38 -10.10 -6.23
C VAL A 74 -3.39 -8.98 -5.99
N GLU A 75 -4.11 -9.02 -4.89
CA GLU A 75 -5.10 -8.02 -4.47
C GLU A 75 -4.57 -7.12 -3.35
N MET A 76 -3.64 -7.62 -2.56
CA MET A 76 -3.13 -6.92 -1.39
C MET A 76 -1.60 -7.02 -1.29
N LEU A 77 -0.98 -5.86 -1.04
CA LEU A 77 0.44 -5.74 -0.73
C LEU A 77 0.63 -5.49 0.76
N VAL A 78 1.41 -6.33 1.43
CA VAL A 78 1.81 -6.14 2.83
C VAL A 78 3.27 -5.74 2.85
N VAL A 79 3.57 -4.51 3.29
CA VAL A 79 4.90 -3.91 3.11
C VAL A 79 5.47 -3.39 4.42
N CYS A 80 6.81 -3.40 4.52
CA CYS A 80 7.57 -2.69 5.55
C CYS A 80 8.53 -1.72 4.85
N ASP A 81 8.24 -0.42 4.93
CA ASP A 81 9.00 0.71 4.36
C ASP A 81 9.20 0.69 2.83
N MET A 82 9.06 -0.45 2.18
CA MET A 82 9.15 -0.55 0.73
C MET A 82 7.91 -0.01 0.05
N LEU A 83 8.06 0.48 -1.18
CA LEU A 83 6.99 1.01 -2.02
C LEU A 83 6.34 2.31 -1.53
N LEU A 84 6.71 2.83 -0.36
CA LEU A 84 6.22 4.12 0.13
C LEU A 84 6.72 5.27 -0.73
N THR A 85 7.89 5.11 -1.33
CA THR A 85 8.48 6.05 -2.30
C THR A 85 8.77 5.33 -3.62
N GLY A 86 8.62 6.03 -4.75
CA GLY A 86 9.00 5.50 -6.07
C GLY A 86 8.03 4.49 -6.72
N PHE A 87 7.05 3.92 -5.99
CA PHE A 87 6.07 3.02 -6.58
C PHE A 87 4.82 3.79 -7.00
N ASP A 88 4.54 3.81 -8.28
CA ASP A 88 3.35 4.46 -8.84
C ASP A 88 2.24 3.43 -9.08
N ALA A 89 1.18 3.53 -8.29
CA ALA A 89 0.03 2.62 -8.33
C ALA A 89 -1.29 3.40 -8.27
N PRO A 90 -1.72 4.05 -9.35
CA PRO A 90 -2.98 4.81 -9.37
C PRO A 90 -4.20 3.94 -9.04
N ILE A 91 -4.12 2.64 -9.33
CA ILE A 91 -5.15 1.65 -9.04
C ILE A 91 -5.36 1.38 -7.54
N LEU A 92 -4.42 1.78 -6.67
CA LEU A 92 -4.47 1.52 -5.24
C LEU A 92 -5.68 2.20 -4.61
N GLN A 93 -6.65 1.43 -4.10
CA GLN A 93 -7.92 1.92 -3.56
C GLN A 93 -7.85 2.22 -2.07
N ALA A 94 -7.12 1.41 -1.31
CA ALA A 94 -7.04 1.54 0.14
C ALA A 94 -5.61 1.41 0.65
N LEU A 95 -5.33 2.16 1.71
CA LEU A 95 -4.08 2.12 2.46
C LEU A 95 -4.37 1.88 3.94
N TYR A 96 -3.77 0.86 4.52
CA TYR A 96 -3.85 0.53 5.93
C TYR A 96 -2.54 0.93 6.61
N LEU A 97 -2.60 1.92 7.50
CA LEU A 97 -1.45 2.44 8.23
C LEU A 97 -1.31 1.73 9.59
N ASP A 98 -0.30 0.87 9.72
CA ASP A 98 0.03 0.15 10.95
C ASP A 98 1.43 0.56 11.46
N LYS A 99 1.78 1.82 11.28
CA LYS A 99 3.08 2.35 11.68
C LYS A 99 3.02 3.88 11.67
N LYS A 100 3.67 4.51 12.64
CA LYS A 100 3.85 5.96 12.62
C LYS A 100 4.77 6.35 11.45
N LEU A 101 4.25 7.17 10.55
CA LEU A 101 5.01 7.76 9.44
C LEU A 101 5.34 9.21 9.79
N LEU A 102 6.53 9.66 9.43
CA LEU A 102 6.89 11.07 9.55
C LEU A 102 6.06 11.91 8.57
N ASN A 103 5.74 13.15 8.94
CA ASN A 103 4.82 14.03 8.24
C ASN A 103 4.99 14.04 6.71
N HIS A 104 6.23 14.22 6.24
CA HIS A 104 6.52 14.23 4.80
C HIS A 104 6.23 12.88 4.11
N THR A 105 6.64 11.77 4.71
CA THR A 105 6.40 10.43 4.17
C THR A 105 4.90 10.09 4.21
N LEU A 106 4.19 10.51 5.26
CA LEU A 106 2.75 10.32 5.38
C LEU A 106 2.00 11.04 4.26
N LEU A 107 2.27 12.32 4.03
CA LEU A 107 1.64 13.09 2.97
C LEU A 107 1.90 12.49 1.59
N GLN A 108 3.14 12.09 1.31
CA GLN A 108 3.47 11.44 0.04
C GLN A 108 2.74 10.11 -0.14
N THR A 109 2.58 9.33 0.92
CA THR A 109 1.91 8.03 0.89
C THR A 109 0.40 8.21 0.68
N ILE A 110 -0.22 9.17 1.36
CA ILE A 110 -1.63 9.52 1.19
C ILE A 110 -1.88 10.01 -0.25
N ALA A 111 -1.05 10.92 -0.75
CA ALA A 111 -1.19 11.45 -2.10
C ALA A 111 -1.16 10.37 -3.19
N ARG A 112 -0.42 9.26 -2.98
CA ARG A 112 -0.40 8.12 -3.91
C ARG A 112 -1.72 7.39 -3.96
N VAL A 113 -2.32 7.14 -2.80
CA VAL A 113 -3.61 6.44 -2.72
C VAL A 113 -4.74 7.32 -3.22
N ASN A 114 -4.65 8.62 -2.98
CA ASN A 114 -5.69 9.59 -3.35
C ASN A 114 -5.67 10.01 -4.83
N ARG A 115 -4.83 9.39 -5.66
CA ARG A 115 -4.82 9.65 -7.11
C ARG A 115 -6.13 9.15 -7.75
N PRO A 116 -6.83 9.99 -8.50
CA PRO A 116 -7.92 9.54 -9.37
C PRO A 116 -7.36 8.56 -10.40
N TYR A 117 -8.11 7.51 -10.74
CA TYR A 117 -7.64 6.54 -11.70
C TYR A 117 -8.57 6.35 -12.89
N ASN A 118 -9.86 6.37 -12.66
CA ASN A 118 -10.90 6.26 -13.68
C ASN A 118 -12.21 6.81 -13.09
N GLU A 119 -13.32 6.68 -13.81
CA GLU A 119 -14.63 7.10 -13.32
C GLU A 119 -15.07 6.39 -12.03
N LEU A 120 -14.51 5.21 -11.75
CA LEU A 120 -14.85 4.41 -10.58
C LEU A 120 -14.04 4.76 -9.34
N LYS A 121 -12.85 5.36 -9.50
CA LYS A 121 -11.99 5.76 -8.39
C LYS A 121 -11.76 7.27 -8.39
N GLY A 122 -12.63 8.00 -7.72
CA GLY A 122 -12.47 9.44 -7.50
C GLY A 122 -11.44 9.79 -6.42
N HIS A 123 -11.29 8.94 -5.41
CA HIS A 123 -10.38 9.13 -4.27
C HIS A 123 -9.92 7.79 -3.70
N GLY A 124 -8.94 7.81 -2.79
CA GLY A 124 -8.47 6.64 -2.06
C GLY A 124 -8.98 6.62 -0.62
N LEU A 125 -9.06 5.44 -0.04
CA LEU A 125 -9.38 5.23 1.36
C LEU A 125 -8.09 5.07 2.16
N VAL A 126 -7.96 5.78 3.28
CA VAL A 126 -6.86 5.59 4.23
C VAL A 126 -7.43 5.20 5.58
N LEU A 127 -7.01 4.04 6.09
CA LEU A 127 -7.37 3.55 7.41
C LEU A 127 -6.15 3.64 8.32
N ASP A 128 -6.29 4.41 9.39
CA ASP A 128 -5.23 4.67 10.35
C ASP A 128 -5.46 3.89 11.65
N TYR A 129 -4.65 2.87 11.88
CA TYR A 129 -4.67 2.09 13.12
C TYR A 129 -3.73 2.63 14.22
N TYR A 130 -2.99 3.69 13.89
CA TYR A 130 -1.97 4.23 14.79
C TYR A 130 -2.33 5.60 15.40
N GLY A 131 -3.41 6.24 14.92
CA GLY A 131 -3.83 7.58 15.37
C GLY A 131 -2.98 8.71 14.81
N ILE A 132 -2.43 8.54 13.60
CA ILE A 132 -1.53 9.52 12.96
C ILE A 132 -2.29 10.74 12.47
N PHE A 133 -3.61 10.61 12.21
CA PHE A 133 -4.41 11.73 11.69
C PHE A 133 -4.54 12.89 12.69
N ASP A 134 -4.48 12.62 13.98
CA ASP A 134 -4.47 13.68 14.99
C ASP A 134 -3.17 14.50 14.89
N ASP A 135 -2.02 13.81 14.77
CA ASP A 135 -0.70 14.44 14.54
C ASP A 135 -0.69 15.20 13.20
N LEU A 136 -1.36 14.67 12.15
CA LEU A 136 -1.45 15.29 10.84
C LEU A 136 -2.29 16.57 10.88
N ASN A 137 -3.46 16.53 11.51
CA ASN A 137 -4.32 17.70 11.67
C ASN A 137 -3.61 18.82 12.44
N GLU A 138 -2.84 18.48 13.47
CA GLU A 138 -2.03 19.44 14.20
C GLU A 138 -0.95 20.04 13.29
N ALA A 139 -0.25 19.22 12.50
CA ALA A 139 0.78 19.69 11.57
C ALA A 139 0.21 20.56 10.43
N LEU A 140 -0.97 20.22 9.90
CA LEU A 140 -1.66 20.98 8.86
C LEU A 140 -2.20 22.32 9.36
N ASN A 141 -2.72 22.36 10.59
CA ASN A 141 -3.18 23.58 11.23
C ASN A 141 -2.01 24.55 11.56
N TYR A 142 -0.79 24.04 11.66
CA TYR A 142 0.40 24.85 11.93
C TYR A 142 0.97 25.52 10.65
N ARG A 143 0.62 25.05 9.43
CA ARG A 143 1.13 25.58 8.15
C ARG A 143 0.06 25.67 7.07
N PRO A 144 -0.98 26.48 7.26
CA PRO A 144 -2.04 26.62 6.25
C PRO A 144 -1.53 27.21 4.92
N ASP A 145 -0.44 27.96 4.94
CA ASP A 145 0.04 28.70 3.77
C ASP A 145 0.88 27.86 2.78
N GLU A 146 1.37 26.69 3.19
CA GLU A 146 2.23 25.84 2.35
C GLU A 146 1.47 24.81 1.50
N LEU A 147 0.18 24.59 1.76
CA LEU A 147 -0.57 23.47 1.17
C LEU A 147 -1.47 23.86 0.00
N GLY A 148 -1.61 25.15 -0.33
CA GLY A 148 -2.50 25.57 -1.41
C GLY A 148 -3.93 25.03 -1.22
N ASP A 149 -4.76 25.14 -2.25
CA ASP A 149 -6.17 24.65 -2.26
C ASP A 149 -6.32 23.10 -2.29
N VAL A 150 -5.50 22.37 -1.54
CA VAL A 150 -5.68 20.93 -1.40
C VAL A 150 -6.76 20.70 -0.34
N ALA A 151 -8.01 20.75 -0.74
CA ALA A 151 -9.11 20.26 0.06
C ALA A 151 -8.94 18.75 0.25
N PHE A 152 -8.60 18.32 1.46
CA PHE A 152 -8.67 16.91 1.84
C PHE A 152 -10.05 16.67 2.47
N PRO A 153 -11.00 16.07 1.75
CA PRO A 153 -12.24 15.62 2.38
C PRO A 153 -11.91 14.34 3.16
N PHE A 154 -11.50 14.48 4.40
CA PHE A 154 -11.40 13.32 5.30
C PHE A 154 -12.71 13.16 6.03
N ASP A 155 -13.53 12.22 5.59
CA ASP A 155 -14.58 11.67 6.45
C ASP A 155 -13.91 10.71 7.45
N THR A 156 -13.77 11.16 8.69
CA THR A 156 -13.29 10.33 9.79
C THR A 156 -14.40 9.36 10.17
N ILE A 157 -14.34 8.12 9.69
CA ILE A 157 -15.14 7.03 10.23
C ILE A 157 -14.51 6.65 11.58
N ARG A 158 -15.17 7.02 12.66
CA ARG A 158 -14.85 6.57 14.03
C ARG A 158 -15.50 5.24 14.31
#